data_3154ffe8a9325383e7f9be43fa28ca1a
#
_entry.id   3154ffe8a9325383e7f9be43fa28ca1a
#
_cell.length_a   1.000
_cell.length_b   1.000
_cell.length_c   1.000
_cell.angle_alpha   90.00
_cell.angle_beta   90.00
_cell.angle_gamma   90.00
#
_symmetry.space_group_name_H-M   'P 1'
#
loop_
_entity.id
_entity.type
_entity.pdbx_description
1 polymer ?
#
loop_
_entity_poly.entity_id
_entity_poly.type
_entity_poly.pdbx_seq_one_letter_code
_entity_poly.pdbx_strand_id
1 'polypeptide(L)'
;MNNKENDNVIIILPAKSEYVSTARLTASSVSTRAGFNIDEVEDIKVAVSEVCNMILSRTQNKISQYRISFDINTDNIKITFTAENTTLNCFEESIENEYGLYIMKALMDSVELCNEEHSIVMTKRIGV
;
A
#
# COMPACT_ATOMS: atom_id res chain seq x y z
N MET A 1 13.68 24.75 -6.49
CA MET A 1 12.67 24.35 -6.13
C MET A 1 12.50 22.96 -5.93
N ASN A 2 11.67 22.57 -5.17
CA ASN A 2 11.54 21.33 -4.85
C ASN A 2 10.63 20.66 -5.68
N ASN A 3 10.89 19.57 -6.17
CA ASN A 3 10.12 18.94 -7.09
C ASN A 3 9.74 17.57 -6.75
N LYS A 4 9.63 17.28 -5.48
CA LYS A 4 9.21 15.97 -5.12
C LYS A 4 7.75 15.78 -5.30
N GLU A 5 6.98 16.84 -5.27
CA GLU A 5 5.58 16.67 -5.34
C GLU A 5 5.22 16.10 -6.67
N ASN A 6 4.27 15.21 -6.67
CA ASN A 6 3.72 14.61 -7.87
C ASN A 6 4.59 13.58 -8.56
N ASP A 7 5.64 13.13 -7.91
CA ASP A 7 6.33 11.96 -8.46
C ASP A 7 5.44 10.75 -8.20
N ASN A 8 5.35 9.90 -9.19
CA ASN A 8 4.50 8.70 -9.08
C ASN A 8 5.28 7.48 -9.59
N VAL A 9 5.31 6.45 -8.76
CA VAL A 9 5.95 5.19 -9.13
C VAL A 9 4.87 4.12 -9.09
N ILE A 10 4.71 3.38 -10.16
CA ILE A 10 3.69 2.34 -10.25
C ILE A 10 4.36 1.01 -10.52
N ILE A 11 3.96 -0.01 -9.77
CA ILE A 11 4.41 -1.37 -10.06
C ILE A 11 3.18 -2.25 -10.21
N ILE A 12 3.31 -3.26 -11.05
CA ILE A 12 2.27 -4.25 -11.27
C ILE A 12 2.89 -5.58 -10.95
N LEU A 13 2.31 -6.29 -10.01
CA LEU A 13 2.88 -7.54 -9.53
C LEU A 13 1.96 -8.70 -9.80
N PRO A 14 2.52 -9.87 -10.14
CA PRO A 14 1.70 -11.07 -10.18
C PRO A 14 1.12 -11.33 -8.79
N ALA A 15 -0.09 -11.89 -8.75
CA ALA A 15 -0.75 -12.13 -7.48
C ALA A 15 -0.23 -13.43 -6.86
N LYS A 16 1.03 -13.42 -6.47
CA LYS A 16 1.72 -14.55 -5.87
C LYS A 16 2.54 -14.06 -4.69
N SER A 17 2.58 -14.87 -3.65
CA SER A 17 3.24 -14.44 -2.40
C SER A 17 4.72 -14.16 -2.58
N GLU A 18 5.37 -14.81 -3.53
CA GLU A 18 6.80 -14.60 -3.70
C GLU A 18 7.14 -13.20 -4.20
N TYR A 19 6.16 -12.43 -4.65
CA TYR A 19 6.43 -11.06 -5.09
C TYR A 19 6.13 -10.01 -4.04
N VAL A 20 5.73 -10.41 -2.83
CA VAL A 20 5.52 -9.46 -1.75
C VAL A 20 6.83 -8.76 -1.41
N SER A 21 7.95 -9.48 -1.49
CA SER A 21 9.25 -8.86 -1.21
C SER A 21 9.58 -7.76 -2.21
N THR A 22 9.14 -7.89 -3.46
CA THR A 22 9.34 -6.85 -4.46
C THR A 22 8.58 -5.57 -4.04
N ALA A 23 7.36 -5.75 -3.54
CA ALA A 23 6.59 -4.61 -3.06
C ALA A 23 7.29 -3.93 -1.89
N ARG A 24 7.84 -4.71 -0.96
CA ARG A 24 8.55 -4.15 0.18
C ARG A 24 9.79 -3.38 -0.23
N LEU A 25 10.56 -3.93 -1.16
CA LEU A 25 11.77 -3.26 -1.62
C LEU A 25 11.44 -1.97 -2.34
N THR A 26 10.37 -1.96 -3.14
CA THR A 26 9.94 -0.76 -3.81
C THR A 26 9.51 0.28 -2.78
N ALA A 27 8.73 -0.15 -1.79
CA ALA A 27 8.28 0.76 -0.73
C ALA A 27 9.47 1.37 0.00
N SER A 28 10.49 0.56 0.28
CA SER A 28 11.70 1.04 0.95
C SER A 28 12.41 2.10 0.12
N SER A 29 12.56 1.82 -1.17
CA SER A 29 13.25 2.75 -2.06
C SER A 29 12.49 4.07 -2.18
N VAL A 30 11.20 3.98 -2.41
CA VAL A 30 10.38 5.16 -2.63
C VAL A 30 10.29 6.01 -1.37
N SER A 31 10.08 5.38 -0.22
CA SER A 31 9.92 6.14 1.02
C SER A 31 11.24 6.76 1.47
N THR A 32 12.36 6.09 1.22
CA THR A 32 13.67 6.68 1.51
C THR A 32 13.88 7.93 0.68
N ARG A 33 13.55 7.89 -0.60
CA ARG A 33 13.72 9.06 -1.43
C ARG A 33 12.76 10.17 -1.04
N ALA A 34 11.60 9.82 -0.52
CA ALA A 34 10.63 10.82 -0.09
C ALA A 34 11.09 11.58 1.15
N GLY A 35 12.05 11.03 1.89
CA GLY A 35 12.57 11.74 3.05
C GLY A 35 12.20 11.14 4.40
N PHE A 36 11.61 9.95 4.42
CA PHE A 36 11.27 9.31 5.69
C PHE A 36 12.55 8.78 6.35
N ASN A 37 12.55 8.75 7.67
CA ASN A 37 13.68 8.19 8.39
C ASN A 37 13.59 6.66 8.41
N ILE A 38 14.61 6.02 8.96
CA ILE A 38 14.69 4.57 8.92
C ILE A 38 13.51 3.89 9.58
N ASP A 39 13.08 4.38 10.73
CA ASP A 39 11.96 3.78 11.43
C ASP A 39 10.67 3.92 10.62
N GLU A 40 10.48 5.07 10.01
CA GLU A 40 9.29 5.30 9.20
C GLU A 40 9.29 4.43 7.95
N VAL A 41 10.46 4.25 7.35
CA VAL A 41 10.59 3.39 6.17
C VAL A 41 10.21 1.96 6.55
N GLU A 42 10.66 1.49 7.72
CA GLU A 42 10.30 0.14 8.16
C GLU A 42 8.80 0.02 8.38
N ASP A 43 8.18 1.04 8.95
CA ASP A 43 6.75 1.04 9.16
C ASP A 43 6.00 0.93 7.84
N ILE A 44 6.44 1.70 6.84
CA ILE A 44 5.80 1.67 5.54
C ILE A 44 5.95 0.30 4.88
N LYS A 45 7.13 -0.31 5.02
CA LYS A 45 7.37 -1.64 4.47
C LYS A 45 6.43 -2.67 5.08
N VAL A 46 6.25 -2.61 6.38
CA VAL A 46 5.36 -3.55 7.06
C VAL A 46 3.91 -3.32 6.60
N ALA A 47 3.49 -2.06 6.54
CA ALA A 47 2.13 -1.76 6.13
C ALA A 47 1.86 -2.25 4.71
N VAL A 48 2.81 -2.03 3.80
CA VAL A 48 2.66 -2.49 2.41
C VAL A 48 2.56 -4.01 2.37
N SER A 49 3.38 -4.72 3.16
CA SER A 49 3.33 -6.17 3.20
C SER A 49 1.96 -6.66 3.67
N GLU A 50 1.40 -5.99 4.66
CA GLU A 50 0.11 -6.40 5.20
C GLU A 50 -0.99 -6.27 4.15
N VAL A 51 -0.97 -5.21 3.36
CA VAL A 51 -1.96 -5.05 2.31
C VAL A 51 -1.77 -6.12 1.24
N CYS A 52 -0.53 -6.36 0.83
CA CYS A 52 -0.26 -7.39 -0.18
C CYS A 52 -0.78 -8.75 0.27
N ASN A 53 -0.48 -9.12 1.51
CA ASN A 53 -0.93 -10.41 2.03
C ASN A 53 -2.44 -10.48 2.13
N MET A 54 -3.07 -9.36 2.47
CA MET A 54 -4.51 -9.31 2.54
C MET A 54 -5.12 -9.49 1.15
N ILE A 55 -4.58 -8.83 0.14
CA ILE A 55 -5.08 -8.99 -1.22
C ILE A 55 -4.96 -10.44 -1.66
N LEU A 56 -3.81 -11.05 -1.42
CA LEU A 56 -3.61 -12.43 -1.84
C LEU A 56 -4.56 -13.39 -1.12
N SER A 57 -4.73 -13.17 0.18
CA SER A 57 -5.59 -14.02 0.97
C SER A 57 -7.05 -13.89 0.55
N ARG A 58 -7.49 -12.67 0.27
CA ARG A 58 -8.89 -12.43 -0.04
C ARG A 58 -9.26 -12.79 -1.46
N THR A 59 -8.34 -12.64 -2.39
CA THR A 59 -8.66 -12.91 -3.79
C THR A 59 -8.45 -14.36 -4.18
N GLN A 60 -7.57 -15.07 -3.48
CA GLN A 60 -7.46 -16.53 -3.64
C GLN A 60 -7.47 -16.99 -5.10
N ASN A 61 -6.52 -16.52 -5.86
CA ASN A 61 -6.37 -16.91 -7.27
C ASN A 61 -7.44 -16.38 -8.22
N LYS A 62 -8.27 -15.46 -7.74
CA LYS A 62 -9.29 -14.88 -8.61
C LYS A 62 -8.74 -13.75 -9.45
N ILE A 63 -7.55 -13.27 -9.15
CA ILE A 63 -6.91 -12.23 -9.94
C ILE A 63 -5.53 -12.74 -10.34
N SER A 64 -5.02 -12.23 -11.45
CA SER A 64 -3.69 -12.61 -11.89
C SER A 64 -2.63 -11.61 -11.47
N GLN A 65 -3.00 -10.37 -11.23
CA GLN A 65 -2.06 -9.33 -10.86
C GLN A 65 -2.78 -8.20 -10.15
N TYR A 66 -2.00 -7.35 -9.48
CA TYR A 66 -2.54 -6.16 -8.85
C TYR A 66 -1.52 -5.04 -8.98
N ARG A 67 -1.98 -3.82 -8.78
CA ARG A 67 -1.16 -2.63 -9.00
C ARG A 67 -0.95 -1.90 -7.70
N ILE A 68 0.25 -1.37 -7.49
CA ILE A 68 0.56 -0.50 -6.37
C ILE A 68 1.09 0.80 -6.94
N SER A 69 0.46 1.90 -6.58
CA SER A 69 0.86 3.23 -7.03
C SER A 69 1.36 4.01 -5.82
N PHE A 70 2.58 4.52 -5.91
CA PHE A 70 3.17 5.33 -4.84
C PHE A 70 3.22 6.77 -5.33
N ASP A 71 2.42 7.63 -4.69
CA ASP A 71 2.43 9.06 -5.02
C ASP A 71 3.24 9.78 -3.97
N ILE A 72 4.33 10.40 -4.39
CA ILE A 72 5.24 11.10 -3.51
C ILE A 72 4.95 12.57 -3.60
N ASN A 73 4.40 13.12 -2.52
CA ASN A 73 4.04 14.54 -2.48
C ASN A 73 5.01 15.28 -1.57
N THR A 74 4.88 16.59 -1.51
CA THR A 74 5.79 17.40 -0.72
C THR A 74 5.79 17.00 0.76
N ASP A 75 4.63 16.68 1.31
CA ASP A 75 4.50 16.42 2.74
C ASP A 75 3.98 15.04 3.09
N ASN A 76 3.76 14.17 2.11
CA ASN A 76 3.26 12.83 2.44
C ASN A 76 3.54 11.87 1.29
N ILE A 77 3.31 10.60 1.58
CA ILE A 77 3.31 9.57 0.55
C ILE A 77 1.92 8.93 0.60
N LYS A 78 1.35 8.71 -0.57
CA LYS A 78 0.04 8.07 -0.67
C LYS A 78 0.23 6.81 -1.48
N ILE A 79 -0.17 5.67 -0.93
CA ILE A 79 0.03 4.37 -1.57
C ILE A 79 -1.33 3.77 -1.86
N THR A 80 -1.59 3.47 -3.13
CA THR A 80 -2.88 2.96 -3.57
C THR A 80 -2.72 1.58 -4.18
N PHE A 81 -3.51 0.63 -3.69
CA PHE A 81 -3.51 -0.75 -4.20
C PHE A 81 -4.80 -0.97 -4.96
N THR A 82 -4.71 -1.46 -6.18
CA THR A 82 -5.88 -1.69 -7.03
C THR A 82 -5.78 -3.06 -7.67
N ALA A 83 -6.83 -3.84 -7.58
CA ALA A 83 -6.87 -5.15 -8.23
C ALA A 83 -7.80 -5.11 -9.41
N GLU A 84 -7.53 -5.97 -10.39
CA GLU A 84 -8.39 -6.04 -11.54
C GLU A 84 -9.73 -6.58 -11.17
N ASN A 85 -10.72 -6.28 -11.95
CA ASN A 85 -12.04 -6.88 -11.84
C ASN A 85 -12.73 -6.61 -10.52
N THR A 86 -12.33 -5.59 -9.86
CA THR A 86 -13.02 -5.07 -8.69
C THR A 86 -13.22 -6.07 -7.58
N THR A 87 -12.36 -7.08 -7.49
CA THR A 87 -12.55 -8.09 -6.48
C THR A 87 -12.28 -7.57 -5.07
N LEU A 88 -11.70 -6.39 -4.93
CA LEU A 88 -11.46 -5.83 -3.60
C LEU A 88 -12.74 -5.48 -2.86
N ASN A 89 -13.88 -5.47 -3.55
CA ASN A 89 -15.13 -5.23 -2.89
C ASN A 89 -15.41 -6.18 -1.78
N CYS A 90 -14.93 -7.39 -1.89
CA CYS A 90 -15.28 -8.39 -0.91
C CYS A 90 -14.58 -8.16 0.43
N PHE A 91 -13.77 -7.12 0.53
CA PHE A 91 -13.13 -6.82 1.79
C PHE A 91 -14.09 -6.22 2.80
N GLU A 92 -15.22 -5.71 2.33
CA GLU A 92 -16.04 -4.89 3.18
C GLU A 92 -16.52 -5.51 4.47
N GLU A 93 -16.86 -6.76 4.43
CA GLU A 93 -17.52 -7.31 5.59
C GLU A 93 -16.61 -7.77 6.70
N SER A 94 -15.48 -8.28 6.41
CA SER A 94 -14.69 -8.89 7.45
C SER A 94 -13.32 -8.27 7.65
N ILE A 95 -12.97 -7.29 6.83
CA ILE A 95 -11.63 -6.75 6.94
C ILE A 95 -11.40 -6.07 8.27
N GLU A 96 -12.45 -5.56 8.88
CA GLU A 96 -12.30 -4.85 10.14
C GLU A 96 -11.83 -5.75 11.26
N ASN A 97 -11.92 -7.05 11.08
CA ASN A 97 -11.50 -7.98 12.11
C ASN A 97 -10.12 -8.56 11.84
N GLU A 98 -9.42 -8.06 10.85
CA GLU A 98 -8.12 -8.60 10.52
C GLU A 98 -7.02 -7.90 11.27
N TYR A 99 -6.06 -8.67 11.77
CA TYR A 99 -4.93 -8.07 12.44
C TYR A 99 -4.15 -7.13 11.51
N GLY A 100 -4.09 -7.47 10.22
CA GLY A 100 -3.39 -6.62 9.28
C GLY A 100 -3.93 -5.21 9.24
N LEU A 101 -5.25 -5.06 9.37
CA LEU A 101 -5.83 -3.73 9.37
C LEU A 101 -5.37 -2.92 10.58
N TYR A 102 -5.32 -3.56 11.75
CA TYR A 102 -4.85 -2.87 12.93
C TYR A 102 -3.40 -2.44 12.78
N ILE A 103 -2.58 -3.31 12.18
CA ILE A 103 -1.18 -2.99 11.94
C ILE A 103 -1.08 -1.79 10.99
N MET A 104 -1.84 -1.81 9.90
CA MET A 104 -1.80 -0.71 8.95
C MET A 104 -2.20 0.60 9.61
N LYS A 105 -3.25 0.58 10.41
CA LYS A 105 -3.72 1.80 11.05
C LYS A 105 -2.75 2.31 12.09
N ALA A 106 -2.01 1.40 12.72
CA ALA A 106 -1.02 1.80 13.72
C ALA A 106 0.20 2.45 13.07
N LEU A 107 0.53 2.05 11.85
CA LEU A 107 1.77 2.49 11.20
C LEU A 107 1.58 3.64 10.23
N MET A 108 0.37 3.85 9.74
CA MET A 108 0.10 4.87 8.74
C MET A 108 -0.81 5.93 9.34
N ASP A 109 -0.82 7.11 8.74
CA ASP A 109 -1.67 8.19 9.24
C ASP A 109 -3.11 8.01 8.84
N SER A 110 -3.38 7.41 7.70
CA SER A 110 -4.75 7.08 7.32
C SER A 110 -4.77 5.84 6.45
N VAL A 111 -5.86 5.12 6.54
CA VAL A 111 -6.09 3.92 5.72
C VAL A 111 -7.56 3.95 5.30
N GLU A 112 -7.80 3.88 3.99
CA GLU A 112 -9.15 3.84 3.43
C GLU A 112 -9.32 2.53 2.69
N LEU A 113 -10.38 1.79 3.01
CA LEU A 113 -10.60 0.48 2.44
C LEU A 113 -11.81 0.48 1.56
N CYS A 114 -11.70 -0.16 0.41
CA CYS A 114 -12.85 -0.46 -0.45
C CYS A 114 -13.68 0.77 -0.76
N ASN A 115 -12.99 1.85 -1.10
CA ASN A 115 -13.72 3.06 -1.48
C ASN A 115 -14.42 2.81 -2.82
N GLU A 116 -15.04 3.83 -3.38
CA GLU A 116 -15.81 3.66 -4.60
C GLU A 116 -14.99 3.13 -5.76
N GLU A 117 -13.69 3.30 -5.71
CA GLU A 117 -12.83 2.82 -6.78
C GLU A 117 -12.32 1.41 -6.51
N HIS A 118 -12.79 0.79 -5.46
CA HIS A 118 -12.38 -0.56 -5.11
C HIS A 118 -10.88 -0.65 -4.89
N SER A 119 -10.36 0.28 -4.13
CA SER A 119 -8.93 0.31 -3.85
C SER A 119 -8.69 0.43 -2.36
N ILE A 120 -7.45 0.19 -1.96
CA ILE A 120 -6.99 0.39 -0.60
C ILE A 120 -5.98 1.50 -0.66
N VAL A 121 -6.18 2.56 0.12
CA VAL A 121 -5.31 3.73 0.09
C VAL A 121 -4.75 3.98 1.47
N MET A 122 -3.43 4.10 1.55
CA MET A 122 -2.75 4.44 2.80
C MET A 122 -1.95 5.71 2.60
N THR A 123 -1.92 6.56 3.62
CA THR A 123 -1.18 7.82 3.56
C THR A 123 -0.33 7.96 4.81
N LYS A 124 0.90 8.45 4.65
CA LYS A 124 1.77 8.76 5.78
C LYS A 124 2.42 10.10 5.53
N ARG A 125 2.41 10.95 6.57
CA ARG A 125 2.98 12.30 6.43
C ARG A 125 4.44 12.29 6.79
N ILE A 126 5.23 13.11 6.08
CA ILE A 126 6.65 13.20 6.29
C ILE A 126 6.93 14.21 7.39
N GLY A 127 7.82 13.86 8.31
CA GLY A 127 8.29 14.82 9.27
C GLY A 127 7.34 15.18 10.40
N VAL A 128 6.43 14.31 10.71
CA VAL A 128 5.45 14.62 11.75
C VAL A 128 5.78 13.92 13.05
#